data_55306f4150708423600afd1bd8b3ed4c
#
_entry.id   55306f4150708423600afd1bd8b3ed4c
#
_cell.length_a   1.000
_cell.length_b   1.000
_cell.length_c   1.000
_cell.angle_alpha   90.00
_cell.angle_beta   90.00
_cell.angle_gamma   90.00
#
_symmetry.space_group_name_H-M   'P 1'
#
loop_
_entity.id
_entity.type
_entity.pdbx_description
1 polymer ?
#
loop_
_entity_poly.entity_id
_entity_poly.type
_entity_poly.pdbx_seq_one_letter_code
_entity_poly.pdbx_strand_id
1 'polypeptide(L)'
;LLGLSFPATAEDVKTIKSHGLSLAGPLKYGPDYTHLEYANPDAPKGGSIRLSAEGGFDNLNPYIARGQSASGVGLTFETLMSQSYDDPSAEYGLIAESVEVAEDLSFAIFNLRPEARFHDGSPITPEDLIFSLDAVKEMGAPLFRYYYANVQSAEKIGDHRIKFIFSGPPNRELPQIVGQLLPVLSKKHFESRKFDETTLTPILGSGPYRVKNFEANRYIVYERVSDYWGADVPINKGRYNFDTIRYDYYRDSSVRLEAFAAGEYDYRSENSAKNWATGYNFPAVRDGLVVLEEIPNERPSQMQGYAFNLRRDKFQDPALREALGYAYDFEWLNKNIMFDQYSRTNSYFENSVMAAEGEPSEEELAILEPYRDQLPSRVFGPAYKAPVTDGSGRDREPLQTAKKILEDAGWHVKNGKLINPHSGQPLTIEFLMYDPNGLRSTGPFIKNLKKLGIDASARVVDSSQYAERLRSYDFDITTVVLAQSISPGNEQREFWGSAAGKRPESRNVMGINSPVIDALIENLIAAPTYEKLIPAVRALDRVLSWNFYVIPQFHAAYDRIAYWNKFGHTDVNPSQGPDILSWWVDPEKEARLREGLKKLEEKE
;
A
#
# COMPACT_ATOMS: atom_id res chain seq x y z
N LEU A 1 58.20 25.79 10.54
CA LEU A 1 57.24 26.05 9.51
C LEU A 1 55.96 25.27 9.82
N LEU A 2 55.03 25.91 10.53
CA LEU A 2 53.70 25.41 10.81
C LEU A 2 52.84 25.68 9.56
N GLY A 3 52.43 24.62 8.85
CA GLY A 3 51.46 24.68 7.79
C GLY A 3 50.05 24.91 8.35
N LEU A 4 49.51 26.10 8.15
CA LEU A 4 48.07 26.39 8.34
C LEU A 4 47.32 25.73 7.17
N SER A 5 46.65 24.61 7.44
CA SER A 5 45.59 24.11 6.56
C SER A 5 44.37 25.00 6.73
N PHE A 6 44.09 25.79 5.70
CA PHE A 6 42.78 26.44 5.55
C PHE A 6 41.71 25.35 5.36
N PRO A 7 40.56 25.43 6.04
CA PRO A 7 39.44 24.57 5.70
C PRO A 7 39.02 24.93 4.27
N ALA A 8 38.84 23.92 3.43
CA ALA A 8 38.23 24.09 2.11
C ALA A 8 36.88 24.79 2.30
N THR A 9 36.70 25.90 1.62
CA THR A 9 35.40 26.55 1.46
C THR A 9 34.45 25.50 0.88
N ALA A 10 33.36 25.19 1.60
CA ALA A 10 32.28 24.39 1.05
C ALA A 10 31.88 25.04 -0.29
N GLU A 11 32.10 24.35 -1.41
CA GLU A 11 31.51 24.73 -2.67
C GLU A 11 30.00 24.85 -2.45
N ASP A 12 29.40 25.98 -2.88
CA ASP A 12 27.96 26.18 -2.81
C ASP A 12 27.29 25.10 -3.68
N VAL A 13 26.76 24.04 -3.06
CA VAL A 13 26.07 22.99 -3.77
C VAL A 13 24.86 23.60 -4.44
N LYS A 14 24.78 23.45 -5.77
CA LYS A 14 23.65 23.96 -6.54
C LYS A 14 22.37 23.28 -6.13
N THR A 15 21.27 24.04 -6.12
CA THR A 15 19.93 23.54 -5.84
C THR A 15 19.00 23.73 -7.03
N ILE A 16 18.04 22.84 -7.17
CA ILE A 16 16.94 22.93 -8.13
C ILE A 16 15.69 23.30 -7.34
N LYS A 17 15.12 24.49 -7.63
CA LYS A 17 13.87 24.97 -7.03
C LYS A 17 12.67 24.50 -7.86
N SER A 18 11.64 23.95 -7.20
CA SER A 18 10.41 23.49 -7.83
C SER A 18 9.19 23.74 -6.93
N HIS A 19 8.00 23.80 -7.53
CA HIS A 19 6.70 23.82 -6.85
C HIS A 19 6.20 22.42 -6.48
N GLY A 20 6.88 21.38 -6.94
CA GLY A 20 6.60 19.98 -6.67
C GLY A 20 7.82 19.11 -6.84
N LEU A 21 7.75 17.86 -6.42
CA LEU A 21 8.77 16.83 -6.60
C LEU A 21 8.17 15.66 -7.36
N SER A 22 8.93 15.04 -8.26
CA SER A 22 8.53 13.83 -8.94
C SER A 22 9.65 12.80 -8.94
N LEU A 23 9.30 11.54 -8.67
CA LEU A 23 10.21 10.40 -8.81
C LEU A 23 10.18 9.82 -10.24
N ALA A 24 9.15 10.13 -11.02
CA ALA A 24 8.92 9.56 -12.35
C ALA A 24 8.62 10.65 -13.40
N GLY A 25 9.65 11.13 -14.07
CA GLY A 25 9.46 12.09 -15.15
C GLY A 25 9.07 13.51 -14.71
N PRO A 26 8.58 14.35 -15.63
CA PRO A 26 8.15 15.70 -15.30
C PRO A 26 6.85 15.70 -14.50
N LEU A 27 6.64 16.73 -13.70
CA LEU A 27 5.38 16.99 -13.00
C LEU A 27 4.24 17.14 -14.01
N LYS A 28 3.11 16.48 -13.77
CA LYS A 28 1.89 16.61 -14.59
C LYS A 28 1.35 18.04 -14.56
N TYR A 29 1.32 18.64 -13.38
CA TYR A 29 0.83 19.99 -13.19
C TYR A 29 1.99 20.99 -13.20
N GLY A 30 1.92 21.99 -14.07
CA GLY A 30 2.91 23.08 -14.14
C GLY A 30 2.78 24.04 -12.95
N PRO A 31 3.74 24.98 -12.77
CA PRO A 31 3.76 25.88 -11.61
C PRO A 31 2.54 26.80 -11.50
N ASP A 32 1.85 27.05 -12.59
CA ASP A 32 0.67 27.92 -12.66
C ASP A 32 -0.67 27.15 -12.62
N TYR A 33 -0.67 25.86 -12.27
CA TYR A 33 -1.91 25.10 -12.16
C TYR A 33 -2.80 25.68 -11.06
N THR A 34 -4.11 25.62 -11.25
CA THR A 34 -5.09 26.23 -10.35
C THR A 34 -5.86 25.20 -9.52
N HIS A 35 -5.97 23.97 -9.99
CA HIS A 35 -6.64 22.85 -9.33
C HIS A 35 -6.24 21.53 -10.01
N LEU A 36 -6.57 20.40 -9.40
CA LEU A 36 -6.38 19.07 -9.97
C LEU A 36 -7.48 18.79 -11.00
N GLU A 37 -7.19 18.08 -12.09
CA GLU A 37 -8.15 17.77 -13.16
C GLU A 37 -9.37 16.99 -12.67
N TYR A 38 -9.20 16.17 -11.64
CA TYR A 38 -10.29 15.39 -11.04
C TYR A 38 -11.05 16.12 -9.93
N ALA A 39 -10.72 17.38 -9.66
CA ALA A 39 -11.40 18.21 -8.67
C ALA A 39 -12.16 19.36 -9.37
N ASN A 40 -13.42 19.55 -9.01
CA ASN A 40 -14.20 20.68 -9.52
C ASN A 40 -13.96 21.91 -8.64
N PRO A 41 -13.29 22.98 -9.13
CA PRO A 41 -13.00 24.17 -8.33
C PRO A 41 -14.27 24.90 -7.85
N ASP A 42 -15.39 24.72 -8.55
CA ASP A 42 -16.68 25.31 -8.26
C ASP A 42 -17.64 24.35 -7.53
N ALA A 43 -17.13 23.21 -7.03
CA ALA A 43 -17.93 22.25 -6.30
C ALA A 43 -18.61 22.90 -5.08
N PRO A 44 -19.91 22.72 -4.88
CA PRO A 44 -20.59 23.30 -3.72
C PRO A 44 -20.04 22.72 -2.43
N LYS A 45 -19.76 23.59 -1.47
CA LYS A 45 -19.42 23.19 -0.11
C LYS A 45 -20.70 22.96 0.68
N GLY A 46 -20.78 21.83 1.39
CA GLY A 46 -21.94 21.53 2.23
C GLY A 46 -22.27 20.06 2.33
N GLY A 47 -23.25 19.75 3.16
CA GLY A 47 -23.73 18.39 3.35
C GLY A 47 -22.78 17.48 4.11
N SER A 48 -23.06 16.18 4.04
CA SER A 48 -22.31 15.18 4.79
C SER A 48 -22.08 13.89 4.02
N ILE A 49 -20.98 13.22 4.35
CA ILE A 49 -20.73 11.85 3.96
C ILE A 49 -20.58 10.96 5.19
N ARG A 50 -21.26 9.81 5.18
CA ARG A 50 -21.09 8.76 6.19
C ARG A 50 -20.32 7.61 5.57
N LEU A 51 -19.26 7.23 6.24
CA LEU A 51 -18.35 6.14 5.85
C LEU A 51 -18.40 5.05 6.90
N SER A 52 -17.85 3.91 6.60
CA SER A 52 -17.77 2.80 7.55
C SER A 52 -16.33 2.42 7.85
N ALA A 53 -16.09 1.97 9.06
CA ALA A 53 -14.84 1.37 9.51
C ALA A 53 -15.12 0.01 10.17
N GLU A 54 -14.11 -0.84 10.24
CA GLU A 54 -14.21 -2.15 10.90
C GLU A 54 -13.42 -2.14 12.20
N GLY A 55 -13.95 -2.85 13.21
CA GLY A 55 -13.34 -2.92 14.53
C GLY A 55 -13.70 -1.74 15.43
N GLY A 56 -12.71 -1.00 15.89
CA GLY A 56 -12.87 0.15 16.78
C GLY A 56 -11.61 1.02 16.84
N PHE A 57 -11.58 1.98 17.75
CA PHE A 57 -10.42 2.83 18.00
C PHE A 57 -10.35 3.24 19.48
N ASP A 58 -9.13 3.47 19.94
CA ASP A 58 -8.81 3.93 21.30
C ASP A 58 -7.74 5.04 21.30
N ASN A 59 -7.40 5.55 20.11
CA ASN A 59 -6.33 6.53 19.95
C ASN A 59 -6.64 7.54 18.85
N LEU A 60 -6.30 8.82 19.07
CA LEU A 60 -6.35 9.90 18.09
C LEU A 60 -4.95 10.36 17.63
N ASN A 61 -3.88 9.66 18.05
CA ASN A 61 -2.54 9.89 17.55
C ASN A 61 -2.19 8.78 16.53
N PRO A 62 -2.19 9.07 15.21
CA PRO A 62 -1.91 8.04 14.19
C PRO A 62 -0.41 7.76 14.00
N TYR A 63 0.47 8.46 14.70
CA TYR A 63 1.91 8.43 14.48
C TYR A 63 2.68 7.51 15.43
N ILE A 64 1.99 6.92 16.40
CA ILE A 64 2.60 6.00 17.39
C ILE A 64 2.17 4.55 17.16
N ALA A 65 2.96 3.60 17.68
CA ALA A 65 2.66 2.18 17.52
C ALA A 65 1.59 1.65 18.47
N ARG A 66 1.27 2.38 19.53
CA ARG A 66 0.33 1.94 20.57
C ARG A 66 -1.09 2.38 20.24
N GLY A 67 -2.05 1.52 20.57
CA GLY A 67 -3.47 1.77 20.34
C GLY A 67 -3.90 1.62 18.89
N GLN A 68 -5.21 1.70 18.68
CA GLN A 68 -5.86 1.67 17.38
C GLN A 68 -6.29 3.09 17.03
N SER A 69 -5.68 3.69 16.02
CA SER A 69 -6.04 5.05 15.61
C SER A 69 -7.42 5.12 14.94
N ALA A 70 -8.12 6.24 15.18
CA ALA A 70 -9.43 6.47 14.57
C ALA A 70 -9.33 6.61 13.04
N SER A 71 -10.27 6.01 12.31
CA SER A 71 -10.39 6.20 10.87
C SER A 71 -10.60 7.66 10.52
N GLY A 72 -9.91 8.14 9.49
CA GLY A 72 -10.01 9.54 9.03
C GLY A 72 -9.24 10.56 9.87
N VAL A 73 -8.56 10.17 10.97
CA VAL A 73 -7.83 11.12 11.82
C VAL A 73 -6.74 11.90 11.07
N GLY A 74 -6.19 11.32 9.99
CA GLY A 74 -5.22 12.00 9.11
C GLY A 74 -5.77 13.29 8.48
N LEU A 75 -7.08 13.43 8.32
CA LEU A 75 -7.73 14.66 7.80
C LEU A 75 -7.54 15.89 8.70
N THR A 76 -7.08 15.69 9.93
CA THR A 76 -6.84 16.79 10.88
C THR A 76 -5.43 17.36 10.80
N PHE A 77 -4.53 16.71 10.06
CA PHE A 77 -3.12 17.08 9.93
C PHE A 77 -2.77 17.39 8.48
N GLU A 78 -1.67 18.11 8.30
CA GLU A 78 -1.07 18.34 7.01
C GLU A 78 0.42 18.04 7.00
N THR A 79 0.96 18.00 5.79
CA THR A 79 2.36 17.76 5.46
C THR A 79 2.92 18.92 4.67
N LEU A 80 4.21 18.94 4.44
CA LEU A 80 4.85 20.01 3.65
C LEU A 80 4.35 20.03 2.21
N MET A 81 4.14 18.87 1.62
CA MET A 81 3.67 18.68 0.26
C MET A 81 2.58 17.60 0.25
N SER A 82 1.75 17.56 -0.78
CA SER A 82 0.65 16.59 -0.93
C SER A 82 0.71 15.88 -2.28
N GLN A 83 0.43 14.59 -2.27
CA GLN A 83 0.35 13.77 -3.48
C GLN A 83 -0.93 14.04 -4.27
N SER A 84 -0.84 13.89 -5.60
CA SER A 84 -2.01 13.84 -6.48
C SER A 84 -2.36 12.39 -6.84
N TYR A 85 -3.67 12.08 -6.89
CA TYR A 85 -4.15 10.73 -7.26
C TYR A 85 -4.01 10.41 -8.75
N ASP A 86 -3.79 11.42 -9.59
CA ASP A 86 -3.57 11.27 -11.03
C ASP A 86 -2.12 11.56 -11.46
N ASP A 87 -1.24 11.83 -10.49
CA ASP A 87 0.20 11.91 -10.65
C ASP A 87 0.90 11.27 -9.44
N PRO A 88 0.81 9.94 -9.31
CA PRO A 88 1.17 9.23 -8.08
C PRO A 88 2.67 9.23 -7.77
N SER A 89 3.51 9.56 -8.74
CA SER A 89 4.96 9.72 -8.54
C SER A 89 5.36 11.09 -8.03
N ALA A 90 4.42 12.03 -8.01
CA ALA A 90 4.67 13.43 -7.69
C ALA A 90 3.91 13.89 -6.44
N GLU A 91 4.46 14.91 -5.84
CA GLU A 91 3.84 15.71 -4.80
C GLU A 91 3.96 17.19 -5.11
N TYR A 92 2.99 17.94 -4.65
CA TYR A 92 2.83 19.37 -4.92
C TYR A 92 2.79 20.17 -3.63
N GLY A 93 3.24 21.40 -3.70
CA GLY A 93 3.35 22.27 -2.53
C GLY A 93 2.04 22.44 -1.76
N LEU A 94 2.09 22.25 -0.44
CA LEU A 94 0.99 22.44 0.50
C LEU A 94 1.42 23.43 1.59
N ILE A 95 1.89 23.00 2.77
CA ILE A 95 2.49 23.92 3.77
C ILE A 95 3.76 24.59 3.18
N ALA A 96 4.55 23.85 2.42
CA ALA A 96 5.63 24.46 1.62
C ALA A 96 5.06 24.92 0.27
N GLU A 97 5.35 26.15 -0.13
CA GLU A 97 5.01 26.65 -1.47
C GLU A 97 5.98 26.14 -2.55
N SER A 98 7.21 25.81 -2.14
CA SER A 98 8.27 25.31 -3.02
C SER A 98 9.33 24.57 -2.23
N VAL A 99 10.10 23.75 -2.94
CA VAL A 99 11.23 23.01 -2.42
C VAL A 99 12.48 23.28 -3.27
N GLU A 100 13.64 23.34 -2.64
CA GLU A 100 14.96 23.43 -3.28
C GLU A 100 15.74 22.18 -2.93
N VAL A 101 16.04 21.33 -3.90
CA VAL A 101 16.77 20.08 -3.69
C VAL A 101 18.21 20.24 -4.19
N ALA A 102 19.18 19.83 -3.39
CA ALA A 102 20.58 19.80 -3.78
C ALA A 102 20.80 18.81 -4.94
N GLU A 103 21.60 19.20 -5.95
CA GLU A 103 21.90 18.33 -7.11
C GLU A 103 22.54 16.99 -6.69
N ASP A 104 23.28 16.99 -5.59
CA ASP A 104 23.91 15.79 -5.01
C ASP A 104 23.02 15.03 -4.01
N LEU A 105 21.76 15.48 -3.84
CA LEU A 105 20.79 14.91 -2.90
C LEU A 105 21.24 14.96 -1.42
N SER A 106 22.17 15.82 -1.04
CA SER A 106 22.66 15.93 0.33
C SER A 106 21.72 16.69 1.27
N PHE A 107 20.80 17.50 0.72
CA PHE A 107 19.80 18.23 1.48
C PHE A 107 18.61 18.68 0.62
N ALA A 108 17.51 19.03 1.30
CA ALA A 108 16.38 19.75 0.72
C ALA A 108 15.98 20.92 1.61
N ILE A 109 15.57 22.04 0.99
CA ILE A 109 15.08 23.24 1.67
C ILE A 109 13.61 23.42 1.27
N PHE A 110 12.74 23.50 2.26
CA PHE A 110 11.33 23.79 2.06
C PHE A 110 11.04 25.24 2.42
N ASN A 111 10.37 25.95 1.53
CA ASN A 111 9.94 27.32 1.71
C ASN A 111 8.48 27.31 2.15
N LEU A 112 8.21 27.67 3.41
CA LEU A 112 6.89 27.57 4.02
C LEU A 112 6.01 28.75 3.63
N ARG A 113 4.70 28.50 3.45
CA ARG A 113 3.71 29.53 3.26
C ARG A 113 3.51 30.33 4.54
N PRO A 114 3.61 31.66 4.52
CA PRO A 114 3.39 32.50 5.71
C PRO A 114 1.97 32.40 6.28
N GLU A 115 0.98 32.07 5.44
CA GLU A 115 -0.42 31.89 5.85
C GLU A 115 -0.72 30.55 6.50
N ALA A 116 0.20 29.57 6.42
CA ALA A 116 -0.01 28.25 7.02
C ALA A 116 -0.12 28.35 8.56
N ARG A 117 -1.19 27.79 9.10
CA ARG A 117 -1.49 27.88 10.54
C ARG A 117 -2.21 26.66 11.07
N PHE A 118 -2.10 26.44 12.36
CA PHE A 118 -2.88 25.45 13.09
C PHE A 118 -4.33 25.89 13.31
N HIS A 119 -5.19 24.97 13.76
CA HIS A 119 -6.62 25.23 14.02
C HIS A 119 -6.89 26.29 15.12
N ASP A 120 -5.93 26.57 15.97
CA ASP A 120 -6.01 27.64 16.97
C ASP A 120 -5.55 29.00 16.45
N GLY A 121 -5.19 29.09 15.18
CA GLY A 121 -4.70 30.28 14.51
C GLY A 121 -3.20 30.54 14.70
N SER A 122 -2.47 29.74 15.48
CA SER A 122 -1.02 29.88 15.61
C SER A 122 -0.30 29.52 14.30
N PRO A 123 0.75 30.27 13.91
CA PRO A 123 1.47 30.00 12.67
C PRO A 123 2.24 28.67 12.75
N ILE A 124 2.43 28.05 11.61
CA ILE A 124 3.34 26.92 11.45
C ILE A 124 4.75 27.47 11.23
N THR A 125 5.70 26.98 12.00
CA THR A 125 7.09 27.48 12.01
C THR A 125 8.11 26.37 11.73
N PRO A 126 9.33 26.71 11.31
CA PRO A 126 10.41 25.72 11.20
C PRO A 126 10.68 24.94 12.50
N GLU A 127 10.45 25.53 13.64
CA GLU A 127 10.61 24.88 14.96
C GLU A 127 9.59 23.76 15.18
N ASP A 128 8.39 23.86 14.62
CA ASP A 128 7.39 22.79 14.63
C ASP A 128 7.82 21.60 13.79
N LEU A 129 8.48 21.84 12.65
CA LEU A 129 9.00 20.81 11.77
C LEU A 129 10.22 20.09 12.35
N ILE A 130 11.11 20.82 13.01
CA ILE A 130 12.24 20.22 13.76
C ILE A 130 11.68 19.29 14.85
N PHE A 131 10.73 19.79 15.63
CA PHE A 131 10.05 18.99 16.66
C PHE A 131 9.37 17.76 16.05
N SER A 132 8.67 17.92 14.93
CA SER A 132 7.95 16.82 14.25
C SER A 132 8.90 15.71 13.83
N LEU A 133 10.03 16.07 13.21
CA LEU A 133 11.05 15.10 12.81
C LEU A 133 11.60 14.32 14.00
N ASP A 134 11.99 15.03 15.06
CA ASP A 134 12.57 14.43 16.27
C ASP A 134 11.54 13.50 16.94
N ALA A 135 10.29 13.95 17.08
CA ALA A 135 9.22 13.18 17.71
C ALA A 135 8.94 11.86 16.95
N VAL A 136 8.81 11.90 15.62
CA VAL A 136 8.52 10.67 14.84
C VAL A 136 9.72 9.74 14.74
N LYS A 137 10.96 10.28 14.72
CA LYS A 137 12.19 9.46 14.70
C LYS A 137 12.42 8.74 16.03
N GLU A 138 12.20 9.42 17.15
CA GLU A 138 12.53 8.88 18.48
C GLU A 138 11.37 8.06 19.06
N MET A 139 10.14 8.56 18.92
CA MET A 139 8.96 8.05 19.63
C MET A 139 7.87 7.53 18.70
N GLY A 140 7.96 7.76 17.39
CA GLY A 140 6.99 7.32 16.41
C GLY A 140 6.95 5.80 16.22
N ALA A 141 5.94 5.34 15.48
CA ALA A 141 5.86 3.94 15.09
C ALA A 141 7.13 3.49 14.31
N PRO A 142 7.53 2.21 14.38
CA PRO A 142 8.78 1.71 13.77
C PRO A 142 8.96 2.10 12.29
N LEU A 143 7.86 2.20 11.55
CA LEU A 143 7.85 2.60 10.15
C LEU A 143 8.44 4.01 9.93
N PHE A 144 8.11 4.97 10.81
CA PHE A 144 8.65 6.33 10.72
C PHE A 144 10.15 6.37 10.99
N ARG A 145 10.63 5.63 11.99
CA ARG A 145 12.07 5.50 12.25
C ARG A 145 12.83 4.97 11.04
N TYR A 146 12.20 4.08 10.30
CA TYR A 146 12.76 3.53 9.08
C TYR A 146 12.79 4.57 7.95
N TYR A 147 11.68 5.25 7.66
CA TYR A 147 11.63 6.28 6.62
C TYR A 147 12.62 7.42 6.85
N TYR A 148 12.76 7.87 8.09
CA TYR A 148 13.63 9.00 8.43
C TYR A 148 15.04 8.59 8.89
N ALA A 149 15.44 7.33 8.73
CA ALA A 149 16.76 6.85 9.16
C ALA A 149 17.92 7.67 8.56
N ASN A 150 17.79 8.05 7.30
CA ASN A 150 18.79 8.83 6.56
C ASN A 150 18.49 10.35 6.54
N VAL A 151 17.47 10.82 7.25
CA VAL A 151 17.29 12.25 7.51
C VAL A 151 18.08 12.58 8.77
N GLN A 152 19.26 13.18 8.59
CA GLN A 152 20.20 13.43 9.68
C GLN A 152 19.67 14.47 10.66
N SER A 153 19.25 15.63 10.16
CA SER A 153 18.77 16.76 10.95
C SER A 153 17.86 17.68 10.14
N ALA A 154 17.17 18.56 10.84
CA ALA A 154 16.46 19.70 10.27
C ALA A 154 16.96 20.99 10.91
N GLU A 155 17.14 22.04 10.11
CA GLU A 155 17.71 23.32 10.53
C GLU A 155 16.85 24.48 10.05
N LYS A 156 16.52 25.41 10.96
CA LYS A 156 15.92 26.69 10.59
C LYS A 156 16.96 27.56 9.90
N ILE A 157 16.68 27.97 8.67
CA ILE A 157 17.56 28.89 7.90
C ILE A 157 16.88 30.22 7.57
N GLY A 158 15.67 30.44 8.06
CA GLY A 158 14.87 31.65 7.92
C GLY A 158 13.53 31.49 8.64
N ASP A 159 12.72 32.55 8.76
CA ASP A 159 11.45 32.50 9.47
C ASP A 159 10.43 31.55 8.81
N HIS A 160 10.52 31.38 7.49
CA HIS A 160 9.68 30.49 6.69
C HIS A 160 10.53 29.51 5.86
N ARG A 161 11.75 29.21 6.28
CA ARG A 161 12.65 28.30 5.54
C ARG A 161 13.28 27.28 6.46
N ILE A 162 13.17 26.03 6.07
CA ILE A 162 13.74 24.89 6.80
C ILE A 162 14.58 24.04 5.85
N LYS A 163 15.77 23.62 6.30
CA LYS A 163 16.67 22.74 5.59
C LYS A 163 16.71 21.37 6.28
N PHE A 164 16.46 20.32 5.53
CA PHE A 164 16.66 18.94 5.96
C PHE A 164 17.97 18.42 5.38
N ILE A 165 18.85 17.91 6.23
CA ILE A 165 20.14 17.36 5.87
C ILE A 165 20.03 15.84 5.81
N PHE A 166 20.53 15.25 4.73
CA PHE A 166 20.50 13.81 4.50
C PHE A 166 21.86 13.18 4.74
N SER A 167 21.88 11.91 5.13
CA SER A 167 23.07 11.11 5.39
C SER A 167 23.07 9.83 4.57
N GLY A 168 24.25 9.23 4.40
CA GLY A 168 24.40 7.99 3.61
C GLY A 168 24.57 8.27 2.11
N PRO A 169 24.41 7.24 1.27
CA PRO A 169 24.47 7.41 -0.17
C PRO A 169 23.31 8.28 -0.68
N PRO A 170 23.47 8.97 -1.82
CA PRO A 170 22.41 9.76 -2.44
C PRO A 170 21.12 8.94 -2.59
N ASN A 171 20.02 9.48 -2.10
CA ASN A 171 18.70 8.84 -2.20
C ASN A 171 17.66 9.87 -2.65
N ARG A 172 17.14 9.69 -3.86
CA ARG A 172 16.18 10.58 -4.50
C ARG A 172 14.80 10.62 -3.82
N GLU A 173 14.48 9.61 -2.97
CA GLU A 173 13.19 9.55 -2.27
C GLU A 173 13.15 10.42 -1.02
N LEU A 174 14.29 10.73 -0.41
CA LEU A 174 14.32 11.44 0.88
C LEU A 174 13.63 12.81 0.85
N PRO A 175 13.77 13.65 -0.19
CA PRO A 175 13.01 14.89 -0.27
C PRO A 175 11.50 14.68 -0.25
N GLN A 176 10.98 13.66 -0.99
CA GLN A 176 9.56 13.32 -0.98
C GLN A 176 9.11 12.71 0.35
N ILE A 177 9.90 11.82 0.95
CA ILE A 177 9.61 11.26 2.26
C ILE A 177 9.41 12.36 3.30
N VAL A 178 10.25 13.39 3.25
CA VAL A 178 10.09 14.57 4.12
C VAL A 178 8.88 15.41 3.71
N GLY A 179 8.68 15.61 2.41
CA GLY A 179 7.59 16.43 1.87
C GLY A 179 6.21 15.88 2.22
N GLN A 180 5.98 14.61 1.95
CA GLN A 180 4.65 13.99 2.00
C GLN A 180 4.35 13.25 3.31
N LEU A 181 5.36 12.66 3.94
CA LEU A 181 5.12 11.75 5.08
C LEU A 181 5.41 12.38 6.44
N LEU A 182 6.13 13.51 6.50
CA LEU A 182 6.41 14.18 7.77
C LEU A 182 5.15 14.94 8.23
N PRO A 183 4.47 14.49 9.30
CA PRO A 183 3.35 15.23 9.83
C PRO A 183 3.84 16.55 10.43
N VAL A 184 3.11 17.62 10.22
CA VAL A 184 3.42 18.90 10.84
C VAL A 184 2.67 19.00 12.16
N LEU A 185 3.42 18.93 13.27
CA LEU A 185 2.93 18.89 14.64
C LEU A 185 3.32 20.17 15.39
N SER A 186 2.40 20.72 16.16
CA SER A 186 2.69 21.90 16.99
C SER A 186 3.60 21.55 18.16
N LYS A 187 4.83 22.07 18.15
CA LYS A 187 5.77 21.94 19.27
C LYS A 187 5.14 22.42 20.58
N LYS A 188 4.47 23.56 20.55
CA LYS A 188 3.79 24.16 21.72
C LYS A 188 2.71 23.24 22.29
N HIS A 189 1.96 22.53 21.44
CA HIS A 189 0.91 21.59 21.88
C HIS A 189 1.51 20.44 22.71
N PHE A 190 2.71 19.99 22.36
CA PHE A 190 3.39 18.88 23.03
C PHE A 190 4.30 19.28 24.20
N GLU A 191 4.47 20.57 24.52
CA GLU A 191 5.20 21.01 25.70
C GLU A 191 4.59 20.49 27.03
N SER A 192 3.28 20.26 27.04
CA SER A 192 2.54 19.76 28.21
C SER A 192 1.99 18.35 28.04
N ARG A 193 2.34 17.65 26.96
CA ARG A 193 1.80 16.32 26.58
C ARG A 193 2.91 15.43 26.08
N LYS A 194 2.79 14.14 26.32
CA LYS A 194 3.72 13.16 25.74
C LYS A 194 3.26 12.74 24.36
N PHE A 195 4.17 12.70 23.43
CA PHE A 195 3.88 12.32 22.05
C PHE A 195 3.55 10.82 21.91
N ASP A 196 4.21 9.95 22.67
CA ASP A 196 4.14 8.49 22.57
C ASP A 196 3.03 7.84 23.42
N GLU A 197 2.14 8.63 24.01
CA GLU A 197 0.99 8.14 24.75
C GLU A 197 -0.27 8.10 23.89
N THR A 198 -1.06 7.00 24.02
CA THR A 198 -2.39 6.93 23.44
C THR A 198 -3.29 8.00 24.03
N THR A 199 -4.11 8.64 23.20
CA THR A 199 -4.98 9.71 23.63
C THR A 199 -6.30 9.72 22.88
N LEU A 200 -7.38 9.98 23.60
CA LEU A 200 -8.67 10.34 23.02
C LEU A 200 -8.93 11.86 23.09
N THR A 201 -7.94 12.64 23.52
CA THR A 201 -7.98 14.10 23.37
C THR A 201 -7.47 14.48 21.99
N PRO A 202 -8.25 15.20 21.17
CA PRO A 202 -7.79 15.62 19.85
C PRO A 202 -6.46 16.39 19.91
N ILE A 203 -5.55 16.04 19.02
CA ILE A 203 -4.28 16.74 18.84
C ILE A 203 -4.55 17.99 17.98
N LEU A 204 -3.87 19.09 18.31
CA LEU A 204 -3.94 20.32 17.52
C LEU A 204 -3.40 20.06 16.11
N GLY A 205 -4.28 20.15 15.14
CA GLY A 205 -3.97 19.94 13.73
C GLY A 205 -3.98 21.22 12.91
N SER A 206 -3.72 21.08 11.62
CA SER A 206 -3.68 22.16 10.62
C SER A 206 -4.51 21.85 9.39
N GLY A 207 -5.11 20.65 9.34
CA GLY A 207 -5.79 20.10 8.19
C GLY A 207 -7.17 20.67 7.90
N PRO A 208 -7.81 20.24 6.79
CA PRO A 208 -9.12 20.74 6.35
C PRO A 208 -10.28 20.37 7.28
N TYR A 209 -10.07 19.38 8.15
CA TYR A 209 -11.06 18.93 9.13
C TYR A 209 -10.49 18.91 10.53
N ARG A 210 -11.39 18.98 11.53
CA ARG A 210 -11.06 18.75 12.93
C ARG A 210 -12.08 17.80 13.56
N VAL A 211 -11.69 17.10 14.63
CA VAL A 211 -12.61 16.24 15.37
C VAL A 211 -13.72 17.07 15.99
N LYS A 212 -14.97 16.75 15.65
CA LYS A 212 -16.17 17.39 16.21
C LYS A 212 -16.65 16.69 17.47
N ASN A 213 -16.92 15.40 17.35
CA ASN A 213 -17.31 14.51 18.44
C ASN A 213 -17.05 13.05 18.06
N PHE A 214 -17.05 12.18 19.05
CA PHE A 214 -16.93 10.74 18.86
C PHE A 214 -17.48 9.98 20.06
N GLU A 215 -17.76 8.70 19.83
CA GLU A 215 -17.93 7.68 20.86
C GLU A 215 -16.99 6.52 20.48
N ALA A 216 -15.98 6.27 21.32
CA ALA A 216 -14.95 5.26 21.04
C ALA A 216 -15.59 3.92 20.67
N ASN A 217 -15.04 3.24 19.66
CA ASN A 217 -15.55 1.99 19.10
C ASN A 217 -16.94 2.04 18.45
N ARG A 218 -17.58 3.21 18.35
CA ARG A 218 -18.89 3.36 17.69
C ARG A 218 -18.85 4.30 16.50
N TYR A 219 -18.39 5.53 16.70
CA TYR A 219 -18.29 6.51 15.62
C TYR A 219 -17.31 7.62 15.92
N ILE A 220 -16.86 8.30 14.88
CA ILE A 220 -16.14 9.57 14.94
C ILE A 220 -16.67 10.50 13.85
N VAL A 221 -16.83 11.78 14.19
CA VAL A 221 -17.29 12.83 13.28
C VAL A 221 -16.24 13.91 13.18
N TYR A 222 -15.88 14.23 11.95
CA TYR A 222 -15.03 15.37 11.61
C TYR A 222 -15.88 16.48 11.02
N GLU A 223 -15.62 17.74 11.42
CA GLU A 223 -16.22 18.92 10.81
C GLU A 223 -15.19 19.68 9.99
N ARG A 224 -15.62 20.21 8.85
CA ARG A 224 -14.78 21.05 8.01
C ARG A 224 -14.42 22.35 8.73
N VAL A 225 -13.16 22.75 8.67
CA VAL A 225 -12.66 24.01 9.20
C VAL A 225 -13.07 25.12 8.22
N SER A 226 -13.96 26.01 8.67
CA SER A 226 -14.58 27.04 7.82
C SER A 226 -13.58 28.09 7.30
N ASP A 227 -12.53 28.35 8.05
CA ASP A 227 -11.45 29.29 7.76
C ASP A 227 -10.11 28.55 7.50
N TYR A 228 -10.21 27.35 6.94
CA TYR A 228 -9.04 26.55 6.62
C TYR A 228 -8.08 27.30 5.70
N TRP A 229 -6.85 27.50 6.18
CA TRP A 229 -5.84 28.34 5.51
C TRP A 229 -5.47 27.84 4.11
N GLY A 230 -5.52 26.53 3.89
CA GLY A 230 -5.10 25.86 2.65
C GLY A 230 -6.23 25.66 1.63
N ALA A 231 -7.41 26.25 1.82
CA ALA A 231 -8.59 26.00 0.97
C ALA A 231 -8.37 26.40 -0.50
N ASP A 232 -7.60 27.49 -0.74
CA ASP A 232 -7.33 28.01 -2.08
C ASP A 232 -5.94 27.57 -2.65
N VAL A 233 -5.20 26.75 -1.90
CA VAL A 233 -3.97 26.15 -2.42
C VAL A 233 -4.35 25.20 -3.56
N PRO A 234 -3.69 25.29 -4.75
CA PRO A 234 -4.10 24.55 -5.95
C PRO A 234 -4.34 23.05 -5.76
N ILE A 235 -3.51 22.38 -4.93
CA ILE A 235 -3.67 20.94 -4.62
C ILE A 235 -4.96 20.63 -3.86
N ASN A 236 -5.55 21.61 -3.18
CA ASN A 236 -6.76 21.46 -2.36
C ASN A 236 -8.01 22.05 -3.01
N LYS A 237 -7.84 22.89 -4.01
CA LYS A 237 -8.98 23.58 -4.63
C LYS A 237 -9.96 22.61 -5.28
N GLY A 238 -11.24 22.71 -4.93
CA GLY A 238 -12.26 21.76 -5.37
C GLY A 238 -12.35 20.48 -4.53
N ARG A 239 -11.56 20.36 -3.47
CA ARG A 239 -11.58 19.23 -2.52
C ARG A 239 -12.17 19.64 -1.18
N TYR A 240 -12.41 18.66 -0.29
CA TYR A 240 -12.93 18.87 1.07
C TYR A 240 -14.28 19.62 1.09
N ASN A 241 -15.22 19.10 0.30
CA ASN A 241 -16.49 19.79 0.06
C ASN A 241 -17.55 19.51 1.14
N PHE A 242 -17.46 18.39 1.86
CA PHE A 242 -18.44 18.03 2.90
C PHE A 242 -18.25 18.85 4.16
N ASP A 243 -19.36 19.32 4.76
CA ASP A 243 -19.32 19.98 6.08
C ASP A 243 -18.95 19.00 7.19
N THR A 244 -19.38 17.73 7.05
CA THR A 244 -19.03 16.67 8.00
C THR A 244 -18.69 15.36 7.30
N ILE A 245 -17.68 14.69 7.84
CA ILE A 245 -17.33 13.31 7.50
C ILE A 245 -17.51 12.49 8.76
N ARG A 246 -18.33 11.42 8.67
CA ARG A 246 -18.58 10.52 9.79
C ARG A 246 -18.12 9.12 9.45
N TYR A 247 -17.39 8.46 10.36
CA TYR A 247 -17.09 7.05 10.32
C TYR A 247 -17.89 6.32 11.38
N ASP A 248 -18.71 5.34 10.96
CA ASP A 248 -19.41 4.41 11.85
C ASP A 248 -18.65 3.07 11.88
N TYR A 249 -18.44 2.53 13.07
CA TYR A 249 -17.67 1.30 13.27
C TYR A 249 -18.57 0.09 13.37
N TYR A 250 -18.22 -0.93 12.60
CA TYR A 250 -18.94 -2.20 12.53
C TYR A 250 -18.00 -3.34 12.90
N ARG A 251 -18.57 -4.41 13.46
CA ARG A 251 -17.77 -5.53 13.94
C ARG A 251 -17.09 -6.32 12.80
N ASP A 252 -17.79 -6.48 11.68
CA ASP A 252 -17.32 -7.28 10.56
C ASP A 252 -17.90 -6.81 9.21
N SER A 253 -17.36 -7.35 8.12
CA SER A 253 -17.71 -6.94 6.76
C SER A 253 -19.15 -7.31 6.36
N SER A 254 -19.74 -8.36 6.95
CA SER A 254 -21.12 -8.79 6.63
C SER A 254 -22.11 -7.79 7.21
N VAL A 255 -21.95 -7.44 8.49
CA VAL A 255 -22.75 -6.40 9.16
C VAL A 255 -22.62 -5.06 8.43
N ARG A 256 -21.41 -4.71 7.96
CA ARG A 256 -21.21 -3.51 7.16
C ARG A 256 -22.01 -3.52 5.86
N LEU A 257 -22.12 -4.65 5.15
CA LEU A 257 -22.91 -4.71 3.92
C LEU A 257 -24.41 -4.55 4.21
N GLU A 258 -24.92 -5.17 5.28
CA GLU A 258 -26.31 -5.00 5.71
C GLU A 258 -26.62 -3.54 6.09
N ALA A 259 -25.72 -2.89 6.83
CA ALA A 259 -25.82 -1.47 7.19
C ALA A 259 -25.81 -0.55 5.95
N PHE A 260 -24.98 -0.86 4.94
CA PHE A 260 -24.98 -0.13 3.68
C PHE A 260 -26.31 -0.28 2.95
N ALA A 261 -26.85 -1.48 2.85
CA ALA A 261 -28.14 -1.74 2.22
C ALA A 261 -29.31 -1.06 2.97
N ALA A 262 -29.19 -0.87 4.28
CA ALA A 262 -30.13 -0.13 5.11
C ALA A 262 -29.95 1.41 5.04
N GLY A 263 -28.97 1.92 4.29
CA GLY A 263 -28.70 3.35 4.18
C GLY A 263 -28.06 4.00 5.41
N GLU A 264 -27.41 3.20 6.28
CA GLU A 264 -26.76 3.74 7.48
C GLU A 264 -25.47 4.49 7.16
N TYR A 265 -24.81 4.20 6.03
CA TYR A 265 -23.68 4.95 5.51
C TYR A 265 -23.69 5.04 3.98
N ASP A 266 -22.92 5.94 3.41
CA ASP A 266 -23.15 6.47 2.07
C ASP A 266 -22.25 5.90 0.98
N TYR A 267 -21.05 5.44 1.33
CA TYR A 267 -20.03 4.98 0.37
C TYR A 267 -19.32 3.73 0.87
N ARG A 268 -19.12 2.77 -0.02
CA ARG A 268 -18.44 1.52 0.26
C ARG A 268 -17.48 1.16 -0.87
N SER A 269 -16.23 0.88 -0.54
CA SER A 269 -15.31 0.13 -1.38
C SER A 269 -15.49 -1.37 -1.08
N GLU A 270 -15.77 -2.20 -2.10
CA GLU A 270 -16.08 -3.62 -1.93
C GLU A 270 -14.92 -4.51 -2.38
N ASN A 271 -14.31 -5.19 -1.42
CA ASN A 271 -13.18 -6.09 -1.66
C ASN A 271 -13.60 -7.54 -1.92
N SER A 272 -14.86 -7.88 -1.64
CA SER A 272 -15.37 -9.25 -1.79
C SER A 272 -16.02 -9.46 -3.15
N ALA A 273 -15.42 -10.27 -4.00
CA ALA A 273 -16.02 -10.68 -5.28
C ALA A 273 -17.42 -11.30 -5.09
N LYS A 274 -17.60 -12.13 -4.03
CA LYS A 274 -18.91 -12.70 -3.70
C LYS A 274 -19.94 -11.63 -3.38
N ASN A 275 -19.60 -10.68 -2.51
CA ASN A 275 -20.54 -9.61 -2.17
C ASN A 275 -20.90 -8.79 -3.40
N TRP A 276 -19.89 -8.42 -4.21
CA TRP A 276 -20.13 -7.68 -5.45
C TRP A 276 -21.07 -8.40 -6.40
N ALA A 277 -20.87 -9.70 -6.60
CA ALA A 277 -21.68 -10.50 -7.50
C ALA A 277 -23.09 -10.80 -6.96
N THR A 278 -23.29 -10.89 -5.64
CA THR A 278 -24.54 -11.43 -5.06
C THR A 278 -25.17 -10.58 -3.97
N GLY A 279 -24.44 -9.62 -3.40
CA GLY A 279 -24.90 -8.84 -2.24
C GLY A 279 -25.63 -7.54 -2.58
N TYR A 280 -25.45 -7.02 -3.80
CA TYR A 280 -25.99 -5.73 -4.22
C TYR A 280 -27.29 -5.89 -5.06
N ASN A 281 -28.22 -6.72 -4.60
CA ASN A 281 -29.49 -6.98 -5.28
C ASN A 281 -30.71 -6.43 -4.54
N PHE A 282 -30.52 -5.57 -3.53
CA PHE A 282 -31.59 -4.97 -2.76
C PHE A 282 -32.37 -3.87 -3.52
N PRO A 283 -33.60 -3.49 -3.06
CA PRO A 283 -34.50 -2.59 -3.81
C PRO A 283 -33.85 -1.27 -4.24
N ALA A 284 -33.09 -0.61 -3.38
CA ALA A 284 -32.46 0.67 -3.69
C ALA A 284 -31.46 0.59 -4.87
N VAL A 285 -30.79 -0.54 -5.08
CA VAL A 285 -29.93 -0.75 -6.27
C VAL A 285 -30.79 -0.88 -7.52
N ARG A 286 -31.87 -1.68 -7.46
CA ARG A 286 -32.77 -1.86 -8.61
C ARG A 286 -33.49 -0.59 -9.04
N ASP A 287 -33.80 0.29 -8.08
CA ASP A 287 -34.48 1.56 -8.33
C ASP A 287 -33.48 2.71 -8.65
N GLY A 288 -32.16 2.42 -8.77
CA GLY A 288 -31.13 3.40 -9.15
C GLY A 288 -30.78 4.41 -8.04
N LEU A 289 -31.18 4.14 -6.79
CA LEU A 289 -30.88 4.97 -5.62
C LEU A 289 -29.47 4.70 -5.08
N VAL A 290 -28.90 3.55 -5.43
CA VAL A 290 -27.51 3.17 -5.19
C VAL A 290 -26.83 2.96 -6.52
N VAL A 291 -25.65 3.52 -6.68
CA VAL A 291 -24.79 3.37 -7.86
C VAL A 291 -23.72 2.33 -7.56
N LEU A 292 -23.46 1.46 -8.54
CA LEU A 292 -22.38 0.49 -8.52
C LEU A 292 -21.44 0.79 -9.68
N GLU A 293 -20.15 0.95 -9.39
CA GLU A 293 -19.14 1.24 -10.41
C GLU A 293 -17.89 0.37 -10.22
N GLU A 294 -17.30 -0.02 -11.35
CA GLU A 294 -15.96 -0.60 -11.43
C GLU A 294 -15.04 0.43 -12.07
N ILE A 295 -14.14 1.00 -11.29
CA ILE A 295 -13.24 2.07 -11.70
C ILE A 295 -11.85 1.50 -11.93
N PRO A 296 -11.35 1.44 -13.19
CA PRO A 296 -9.97 1.02 -13.46
C PRO A 296 -8.96 1.87 -12.70
N ASN A 297 -7.87 1.24 -12.24
CA ASN A 297 -6.75 1.93 -11.62
C ASN A 297 -5.42 1.39 -12.13
N GLU A 298 -4.36 2.18 -11.98
CA GLU A 298 -2.99 1.86 -12.38
C GLU A 298 -2.07 1.71 -11.15
N ARG A 299 -2.63 1.41 -9.99
CA ARG A 299 -1.83 1.15 -8.79
C ARG A 299 -1.11 -0.18 -8.94
N PRO A 300 0.17 -0.27 -8.50
CA PRO A 300 0.80 -1.55 -8.38
C PRO A 300 -0.07 -2.50 -7.56
N SER A 301 -0.43 -3.62 -8.16
CA SER A 301 -1.21 -4.65 -7.47
C SER A 301 -0.33 -5.36 -6.45
N GLN A 302 -0.88 -5.58 -5.27
CA GLN A 302 -0.16 -6.30 -4.22
C GLN A 302 0.03 -7.76 -4.64
N MET A 303 1.25 -8.31 -4.46
CA MET A 303 1.46 -9.75 -4.58
C MET A 303 0.75 -10.46 -3.44
N GLN A 304 -0.46 -10.94 -3.68
CA GLN A 304 -1.11 -11.90 -2.81
C GLN A 304 -0.74 -13.31 -3.24
N GLY A 305 -0.31 -14.14 -2.30
CA GLY A 305 0.09 -15.51 -2.64
C GLY A 305 0.41 -16.39 -1.45
N TYR A 306 0.64 -17.68 -1.72
CA TYR A 306 1.07 -18.65 -0.74
C TYR A 306 2.60 -18.61 -0.61
N ALA A 307 3.10 -18.05 0.49
CA ALA A 307 4.52 -17.94 0.79
C ALA A 307 5.05 -19.20 1.45
N PHE A 308 6.17 -19.71 0.95
CA PHE A 308 6.89 -20.80 1.56
C PHE A 308 7.83 -20.32 2.66
N ASN A 309 7.86 -21.02 3.78
CA ASN A 309 8.86 -20.77 4.81
C ASN A 309 10.15 -21.55 4.45
N LEU A 310 11.10 -20.85 3.84
CA LEU A 310 12.39 -21.42 3.42
C LEU A 310 13.30 -21.84 4.57
N ARG A 311 12.95 -21.52 5.82
CA ARG A 311 13.64 -22.05 7.01
C ARG A 311 13.30 -23.51 7.28
N ARG A 312 12.28 -24.05 6.60
CA ARG A 312 11.94 -25.47 6.59
C ARG A 312 12.70 -26.18 5.47
N ASP A 313 13.53 -27.16 5.78
CA ASP A 313 14.40 -27.88 4.84
C ASP A 313 13.66 -28.38 3.60
N LYS A 314 12.43 -28.85 3.76
CA LYS A 314 11.60 -29.34 2.64
C LYS A 314 11.36 -28.30 1.56
N PHE A 315 11.36 -26.99 1.89
CA PHE A 315 11.14 -25.91 0.93
C PHE A 315 12.43 -25.28 0.39
N GLN A 316 13.59 -25.81 0.73
CA GLN A 316 14.84 -25.38 0.12
C GLN A 316 14.95 -25.80 -1.37
N ASP A 317 14.31 -26.91 -1.75
CA ASP A 317 14.28 -27.39 -3.13
C ASP A 317 13.35 -26.52 -4.00
N PRO A 318 13.89 -25.77 -5.01
CA PRO A 318 13.07 -24.95 -5.89
C PRO A 318 12.14 -25.78 -6.79
N ALA A 319 12.50 -27.03 -7.11
CA ALA A 319 11.65 -27.90 -7.90
C ALA A 319 10.36 -28.27 -7.16
N LEU A 320 10.44 -28.48 -5.85
CA LEU A 320 9.23 -28.67 -5.05
C LEU A 320 8.34 -27.42 -5.12
N ARG A 321 8.91 -26.23 -4.90
CA ARG A 321 8.13 -24.98 -4.90
C ARG A 321 7.47 -24.73 -6.26
N GLU A 322 8.19 -24.98 -7.35
CA GLU A 322 7.66 -24.91 -8.72
C GLU A 322 6.49 -25.89 -8.91
N ALA A 323 6.69 -27.14 -8.58
CA ALA A 323 5.68 -28.20 -8.76
C ALA A 323 4.39 -27.90 -7.99
N LEU A 324 4.49 -27.34 -6.78
CA LEU A 324 3.33 -26.95 -6.00
C LEU A 324 2.51 -25.85 -6.71
N GLY A 325 3.15 -24.94 -7.44
CA GLY A 325 2.48 -23.90 -8.24
C GLY A 325 1.54 -24.47 -9.31
N TYR A 326 1.92 -25.60 -9.96
CA TYR A 326 1.08 -26.29 -10.93
C TYR A 326 -0.17 -26.96 -10.33
N ALA A 327 -0.21 -27.17 -9.02
CA ALA A 327 -1.39 -27.74 -8.37
C ALA A 327 -2.44 -26.67 -8.03
N TYR A 328 -2.13 -25.38 -8.16
CA TYR A 328 -3.06 -24.28 -7.90
C TYR A 328 -3.87 -23.93 -9.15
N ASP A 329 -5.10 -24.43 -9.22
CA ASP A 329 -6.03 -24.25 -10.34
C ASP A 329 -6.78 -22.92 -10.19
N PHE A 330 -6.16 -21.82 -10.65
CA PHE A 330 -6.72 -20.48 -10.53
C PHE A 330 -7.97 -20.31 -11.41
N GLU A 331 -7.97 -20.80 -12.65
CA GLU A 331 -9.06 -20.61 -13.60
C GLU A 331 -10.37 -21.23 -13.08
N TRP A 332 -10.27 -22.45 -12.53
CA TRP A 332 -11.42 -23.08 -11.89
C TRP A 332 -11.89 -22.30 -10.64
N LEU A 333 -10.94 -21.83 -9.83
CA LEU A 333 -11.21 -21.08 -8.62
C LEU A 333 -11.89 -19.75 -8.94
N ASN A 334 -11.34 -19.02 -9.93
CA ASN A 334 -11.87 -17.73 -10.37
C ASN A 334 -13.31 -17.89 -10.85
N LYS A 335 -13.56 -18.83 -11.74
CA LYS A 335 -14.87 -19.10 -12.31
C LYS A 335 -15.91 -19.55 -11.27
N ASN A 336 -15.56 -20.48 -10.38
CA ASN A 336 -16.54 -21.15 -9.53
C ASN A 336 -16.68 -20.54 -8.13
N ILE A 337 -15.66 -19.81 -7.65
CA ILE A 337 -15.61 -19.26 -6.29
C ILE A 337 -15.56 -17.73 -6.30
N MET A 338 -14.91 -17.13 -7.32
CA MET A 338 -14.62 -15.70 -7.37
C MET A 338 -15.40 -14.96 -8.47
N PHE A 339 -16.34 -15.62 -9.12
CA PHE A 339 -17.27 -15.02 -10.11
C PHE A 339 -16.57 -14.36 -11.31
N ASP A 340 -15.42 -14.91 -11.73
CA ASP A 340 -14.58 -14.39 -12.83
C ASP A 340 -14.10 -12.94 -12.63
N GLN A 341 -13.92 -12.50 -11.39
CA GLN A 341 -13.65 -11.10 -11.06
C GLN A 341 -12.17 -10.79 -10.82
N TYR A 342 -11.27 -11.71 -11.07
CA TYR A 342 -9.84 -11.49 -10.85
C TYR A 342 -9.00 -11.94 -12.03
N SER A 343 -7.81 -11.36 -12.12
CA SER A 343 -6.74 -11.79 -13.02
C SER A 343 -5.67 -12.55 -12.25
N ARG A 344 -4.99 -13.50 -12.91
CA ARG A 344 -3.84 -14.19 -12.33
C ARG A 344 -2.67 -13.24 -12.16
N THR A 345 -2.08 -13.21 -10.98
CA THR A 345 -0.85 -12.44 -10.73
C THR A 345 0.37 -13.21 -11.25
N ASN A 346 1.30 -12.52 -11.91
CA ASN A 346 2.52 -13.06 -12.48
C ASN A 346 3.80 -12.37 -12.00
N SER A 347 3.67 -11.18 -11.42
CA SER A 347 4.77 -10.32 -11.00
C SER A 347 4.57 -9.85 -9.56
N TYR A 348 5.66 -9.59 -8.85
CA TYR A 348 5.62 -8.92 -7.56
C TYR A 348 5.25 -7.43 -7.68
N PHE A 349 5.34 -6.88 -8.89
CA PHE A 349 5.05 -5.48 -9.23
C PHE A 349 3.90 -5.38 -10.25
N GLU A 350 2.98 -6.33 -10.23
CA GLU A 350 1.83 -6.44 -11.15
C GLU A 350 1.06 -5.12 -11.28
N ASN A 351 0.44 -4.89 -12.44
CA ASN A 351 -0.31 -3.67 -12.77
C ASN A 351 0.57 -2.39 -12.71
N SER A 352 1.86 -2.51 -13.01
CA SER A 352 2.77 -1.36 -13.04
C SER A 352 3.85 -1.54 -14.10
N VAL A 353 4.50 -0.45 -14.49
CA VAL A 353 5.65 -0.46 -15.40
C VAL A 353 6.87 -1.20 -14.83
N MET A 354 6.84 -1.49 -13.52
CA MET A 354 7.91 -2.21 -12.81
C MET A 354 7.80 -3.74 -12.97
N ALA A 355 6.66 -4.26 -13.42
CA ALA A 355 6.50 -5.68 -13.68
C ALA A 355 7.43 -6.14 -14.81
N ALA A 356 8.13 -7.25 -14.60
CA ALA A 356 8.91 -7.89 -15.65
C ALA A 356 7.97 -8.48 -16.71
N GLU A 357 8.21 -8.16 -17.97
CA GLU A 357 7.44 -8.64 -19.10
C GLU A 357 8.35 -9.14 -20.23
N GLY A 358 7.85 -10.06 -21.05
CA GLY A 358 8.56 -10.56 -22.23
C GLY A 358 10.01 -11.00 -21.96
N GLU A 359 10.87 -10.86 -22.95
CA GLU A 359 12.31 -11.07 -22.80
C GLU A 359 12.96 -9.90 -22.01
N PRO A 360 14.06 -10.14 -21.28
CA PRO A 360 14.73 -9.07 -20.56
C PRO A 360 15.35 -8.06 -21.52
N SER A 361 15.24 -6.76 -21.18
CA SER A 361 15.91 -5.70 -21.92
C SER A 361 17.44 -5.79 -21.79
N GLU A 362 18.18 -5.07 -22.64
CA GLU A 362 19.64 -4.99 -22.54
C GLU A 362 20.08 -4.45 -21.16
N GLU A 363 19.32 -3.51 -20.59
CA GLU A 363 19.60 -2.94 -19.26
C GLU A 363 19.33 -3.95 -18.15
N GLU A 364 18.23 -4.71 -18.22
CA GLU A 364 17.96 -5.81 -17.29
C GLU A 364 19.06 -6.87 -17.35
N LEU A 365 19.48 -7.25 -18.57
CA LEU A 365 20.56 -8.21 -18.77
C LEU A 365 21.89 -7.70 -18.20
N ALA A 366 22.23 -6.43 -18.39
CA ALA A 366 23.46 -5.84 -17.86
C ALA A 366 23.51 -5.92 -16.31
N ILE A 367 22.35 -5.79 -15.65
CA ILE A 367 22.23 -5.92 -14.19
C ILE A 367 22.35 -7.39 -13.74
N LEU A 368 21.78 -8.33 -14.49
CA LEU A 368 21.72 -9.74 -14.14
C LEU A 368 23.00 -10.51 -14.50
N GLU A 369 23.70 -10.11 -15.55
CA GLU A 369 24.86 -10.83 -16.11
C GLU A 369 25.97 -11.13 -15.11
N PRO A 370 26.33 -10.24 -14.16
CA PRO A 370 27.34 -10.54 -13.14
C PRO A 370 27.00 -11.73 -12.24
N TYR A 371 25.74 -12.15 -12.23
CA TYR A 371 25.22 -13.22 -11.37
C TYR A 371 24.77 -14.46 -12.13
N ARG A 372 25.12 -14.58 -13.43
CA ARG A 372 24.63 -15.64 -14.33
C ARG A 372 24.82 -17.04 -13.77
N ASP A 373 25.98 -17.33 -13.20
CA ASP A 373 26.32 -18.64 -12.64
C ASP A 373 25.60 -18.95 -11.30
N GLN A 374 24.98 -17.96 -10.70
CA GLN A 374 24.28 -18.06 -9.41
C GLN A 374 22.76 -18.04 -9.55
N LEU A 375 22.26 -17.72 -10.75
CA LEU A 375 20.84 -17.57 -11.03
C LEU A 375 20.32 -18.72 -11.91
N PRO A 376 19.04 -19.11 -11.76
CA PRO A 376 18.40 -20.01 -12.71
C PRO A 376 18.47 -19.46 -14.13
N SER A 377 18.80 -20.28 -15.12
CA SER A 377 18.91 -19.86 -16.53
C SER A 377 17.64 -19.19 -17.06
N ARG A 378 16.47 -19.56 -16.55
CA ARG A 378 15.16 -18.97 -16.91
C ARG A 378 15.06 -17.47 -16.62
N VAL A 379 15.84 -16.93 -15.67
CA VAL A 379 15.88 -15.50 -15.35
C VAL A 379 16.30 -14.66 -16.56
N PHE A 380 17.10 -15.24 -17.45
CA PHE A 380 17.65 -14.61 -18.66
C PHE A 380 16.78 -14.81 -19.92
N GLY A 381 15.61 -15.39 -19.77
CA GLY A 381 14.61 -15.60 -20.81
C GLY A 381 13.31 -14.87 -20.50
N PRO A 382 12.19 -15.35 -21.05
CA PRO A 382 10.87 -14.73 -20.83
C PRO A 382 10.54 -14.55 -19.34
N ALA A 383 9.82 -13.47 -19.01
CA ALA A 383 9.32 -13.26 -17.68
C ALA A 383 8.43 -14.42 -17.21
N TYR A 384 8.41 -14.64 -15.90
CA TYR A 384 7.60 -15.70 -15.32
C TYR A 384 6.11 -15.52 -15.67
N LYS A 385 5.48 -16.64 -15.99
CA LYS A 385 4.03 -16.76 -16.12
C LYS A 385 3.56 -17.95 -15.29
N ALA A 386 2.57 -17.70 -14.45
CA ALA A 386 1.96 -18.75 -13.64
C ALA A 386 1.31 -19.83 -14.53
N PRO A 387 1.31 -21.10 -14.12
CA PRO A 387 0.60 -22.15 -14.85
C PRO A 387 -0.87 -21.83 -15.03
N VAL A 388 -1.39 -22.12 -16.23
CA VAL A 388 -2.79 -21.93 -16.62
C VAL A 388 -3.45 -23.30 -16.76
N THR A 389 -4.72 -23.42 -16.35
CA THR A 389 -5.55 -24.61 -16.52
C THR A 389 -6.70 -24.32 -17.49
N ASP A 390 -7.45 -25.35 -17.90
CA ASP A 390 -8.65 -25.20 -18.72
C ASP A 390 -9.88 -24.73 -17.92
N GLY A 391 -9.74 -24.54 -16.62
CA GLY A 391 -10.79 -24.11 -15.70
C GLY A 391 -11.89 -25.14 -15.43
N SER A 392 -11.75 -26.37 -15.94
CA SER A 392 -12.75 -27.45 -15.74
C SER A 392 -12.67 -28.10 -14.36
N GLY A 393 -11.54 -27.92 -13.65
CA GLY A 393 -11.19 -28.63 -12.40
C GLY A 393 -10.84 -30.12 -12.65
N ARG A 394 -10.74 -30.50 -13.91
CA ARG A 394 -10.42 -31.88 -14.33
C ARG A 394 -9.17 -31.95 -15.21
N ASP A 395 -8.58 -30.82 -15.51
CA ASP A 395 -7.33 -30.72 -16.24
C ASP A 395 -6.22 -31.51 -15.54
N ARG A 396 -5.60 -32.44 -16.27
CA ARG A 396 -4.55 -33.32 -15.74
C ARG A 396 -3.14 -32.88 -16.13
N GLU A 397 -3.04 -32.03 -17.16
CA GLU A 397 -1.75 -31.62 -17.70
C GLU A 397 -0.88 -30.88 -16.67
N PRO A 398 -1.39 -29.89 -15.91
CA PRO A 398 -0.60 -29.21 -14.89
C PRO A 398 -0.10 -30.18 -13.80
N LEU A 399 -0.94 -31.12 -13.35
CA LEU A 399 -0.52 -32.10 -12.33
C LEU A 399 0.47 -33.15 -12.87
N GLN A 400 0.41 -33.47 -14.17
CA GLN A 400 1.42 -34.32 -14.82
C GLN A 400 2.76 -33.60 -14.92
N THR A 401 2.73 -32.30 -15.25
CA THR A 401 3.93 -31.43 -15.25
C THR A 401 4.53 -31.34 -13.85
N ALA A 402 3.71 -31.08 -12.82
CA ALA A 402 4.16 -31.08 -11.44
C ALA A 402 4.83 -32.40 -11.04
N LYS A 403 4.20 -33.53 -11.39
CA LYS A 403 4.75 -34.86 -11.11
C LYS A 403 6.11 -35.07 -11.79
N LYS A 404 6.21 -34.67 -13.05
CA LYS A 404 7.47 -34.79 -13.79
C LYS A 404 8.60 -33.97 -13.17
N ILE A 405 8.32 -32.71 -12.79
CA ILE A 405 9.29 -31.82 -12.11
C ILE A 405 9.78 -32.48 -10.81
N LEU A 406 8.86 -33.04 -10.03
CA LEU A 406 9.20 -33.72 -8.78
C LEU A 406 10.05 -34.98 -9.03
N GLU A 407 9.69 -35.82 -10.01
CA GLU A 407 10.44 -37.03 -10.37
C GLU A 407 11.86 -36.69 -10.86
N ASP A 408 11.99 -35.69 -11.73
CA ASP A 408 13.28 -35.21 -12.24
C ASP A 408 14.20 -34.69 -11.10
N ALA A 409 13.61 -34.16 -10.00
CA ALA A 409 14.32 -33.71 -8.81
C ALA A 409 14.52 -34.83 -7.74
N GLY A 410 14.15 -36.09 -8.05
CA GLY A 410 14.37 -37.24 -7.18
C GLY A 410 13.23 -37.51 -6.19
N TRP A 411 12.16 -36.71 -6.20
CA TRP A 411 10.96 -37.01 -5.41
C TRP A 411 10.20 -38.19 -6.03
N HIS A 412 9.70 -39.09 -5.22
CA HIS A 412 8.97 -40.25 -5.73
C HIS A 412 7.79 -40.63 -4.83
N VAL A 413 6.76 -41.20 -5.43
CA VAL A 413 5.59 -41.68 -4.69
C VAL A 413 5.82 -43.12 -4.24
N LYS A 414 5.70 -43.38 -2.93
CA LYS A 414 5.74 -44.71 -2.34
C LYS A 414 4.52 -44.89 -1.43
N ASN A 415 3.76 -45.95 -1.69
CA ASN A 415 2.52 -46.25 -0.95
C ASN A 415 1.52 -45.05 -0.93
N GLY A 416 1.39 -44.34 -2.06
CA GLY A 416 0.50 -43.19 -2.20
C GLY A 416 1.00 -41.90 -1.53
N LYS A 417 2.21 -41.88 -1.00
CA LYS A 417 2.82 -40.70 -0.36
C LYS A 417 4.05 -40.22 -1.13
N LEU A 418 4.16 -38.93 -1.31
CA LEU A 418 5.36 -38.29 -1.90
C LEU A 418 6.49 -38.31 -0.88
N ILE A 419 7.62 -38.88 -1.24
CA ILE A 419 8.78 -39.07 -0.37
C ILE A 419 9.84 -38.03 -0.68
N ASN A 420 10.32 -37.34 0.34
CA ASN A 420 11.43 -36.40 0.25
C ASN A 420 12.73 -37.16 -0.03
N PRO A 421 13.48 -36.83 -1.10
CA PRO A 421 14.68 -37.57 -1.51
C PRO A 421 15.81 -37.45 -0.48
N HIS A 422 15.86 -36.41 0.32
CA HIS A 422 16.92 -36.18 1.31
C HIS A 422 16.64 -36.83 2.66
N SER A 423 15.40 -36.70 3.15
CA SER A 423 15.03 -37.23 4.48
C SER A 423 14.43 -38.64 4.44
N GLY A 424 14.00 -39.11 3.26
CA GLY A 424 13.26 -40.38 3.13
C GLY A 424 11.87 -40.37 3.77
N GLN A 425 11.39 -39.24 4.25
CA GLN A 425 10.09 -39.11 4.93
C GLN A 425 8.99 -38.67 3.97
N PRO A 426 7.74 -39.07 4.23
CA PRO A 426 6.59 -38.53 3.52
C PRO A 426 6.48 -37.00 3.68
N LEU A 427 6.16 -36.30 2.58
CA LEU A 427 5.94 -34.85 2.61
C LEU A 427 4.61 -34.52 3.25
N THR A 428 4.66 -33.69 4.29
CA THR A 428 3.49 -33.07 4.93
C THR A 428 3.57 -31.56 4.78
N ILE A 429 2.43 -30.90 4.57
CA ILE A 429 2.34 -29.43 4.43
C ILE A 429 1.14 -28.91 5.24
N GLU A 430 1.38 -27.94 6.13
CA GLU A 430 0.35 -27.20 6.84
C GLU A 430 0.21 -25.77 6.28
N PHE A 431 -1.01 -25.39 5.87
CA PHE A 431 -1.37 -24.01 5.54
C PHE A 431 -1.86 -23.31 6.81
N LEU A 432 -1.08 -22.37 7.32
CA LEU A 432 -1.46 -21.56 8.48
C LEU A 432 -2.38 -20.41 8.05
N MET A 433 -3.53 -20.26 8.71
CA MET A 433 -4.56 -19.27 8.39
C MET A 433 -5.18 -18.68 9.66
N TYR A 434 -5.65 -17.44 9.61
CA TYR A 434 -6.47 -16.84 10.69
C TYR A 434 -7.93 -16.63 10.25
N ASP A 435 -8.18 -16.48 8.94
CA ASP A 435 -9.52 -16.29 8.40
C ASP A 435 -10.05 -17.61 7.82
N PRO A 436 -11.15 -18.17 8.39
CA PRO A 436 -11.75 -19.38 7.87
C PRO A 436 -12.31 -19.23 6.44
N ASN A 437 -12.59 -18.01 5.98
CA ASN A 437 -13.05 -17.78 4.60
C ASN A 437 -11.98 -18.19 3.58
N GLY A 438 -10.71 -18.09 3.93
CA GLY A 438 -9.60 -18.57 3.10
C GLY A 438 -9.63 -20.06 2.78
N LEU A 439 -10.36 -20.88 3.57
CA LEU A 439 -10.54 -22.32 3.27
C LEU A 439 -11.27 -22.55 1.94
N ARG A 440 -12.08 -21.60 1.48
CA ARG A 440 -12.81 -21.72 0.21
C ARG A 440 -11.85 -21.74 -1.00
N SER A 441 -10.76 -20.99 -0.93
CA SER A 441 -9.71 -20.96 -1.97
C SER A 441 -8.63 -22.01 -1.74
N THR A 442 -8.25 -22.26 -0.49
CA THR A 442 -7.18 -23.20 -0.14
C THR A 442 -7.61 -24.66 -0.22
N GLY A 443 -8.88 -24.96 0.07
CA GLY A 443 -9.41 -26.34 0.04
C GLY A 443 -9.25 -27.05 -1.31
N PRO A 444 -9.63 -26.45 -2.45
CA PRO A 444 -9.39 -27.01 -3.79
C PRO A 444 -7.90 -27.25 -4.06
N PHE A 445 -7.04 -26.35 -3.66
CA PHE A 445 -5.58 -26.47 -3.80
C PHE A 445 -5.06 -27.67 -2.99
N ILE A 446 -5.42 -27.80 -1.71
CA ILE A 446 -5.09 -28.97 -0.87
C ILE A 446 -5.56 -30.28 -1.54
N LYS A 447 -6.74 -30.28 -2.15
CA LYS A 447 -7.26 -31.47 -2.85
C LYS A 447 -6.37 -31.87 -4.03
N ASN A 448 -5.83 -30.90 -4.77
CA ASN A 448 -4.90 -31.19 -5.88
C ASN A 448 -3.53 -31.64 -5.36
N LEU A 449 -3.01 -31.07 -4.27
CA LEU A 449 -1.77 -31.53 -3.63
C LEU A 449 -1.86 -33.00 -3.19
N LYS A 450 -3.02 -33.42 -2.66
CA LYS A 450 -3.24 -34.84 -2.29
C LYS A 450 -3.19 -35.78 -3.49
N LYS A 451 -3.55 -35.34 -4.70
CA LYS A 451 -3.40 -36.13 -5.93
C LYS A 451 -1.92 -36.37 -6.30
N LEU A 452 -1.01 -35.51 -5.85
CA LEU A 452 0.44 -35.68 -5.98
C LEU A 452 1.07 -36.54 -4.86
N GLY A 453 0.24 -37.06 -3.94
CA GLY A 453 0.70 -37.84 -2.78
C GLY A 453 1.19 -36.99 -1.61
N ILE A 454 0.90 -35.71 -1.59
CA ILE A 454 1.29 -34.79 -0.52
C ILE A 454 0.21 -34.78 0.55
N ASP A 455 0.59 -35.00 1.82
CA ASP A 455 -0.32 -34.88 2.96
C ASP A 455 -0.46 -33.41 3.36
N ALA A 456 -1.40 -32.70 2.72
CA ALA A 456 -1.66 -31.30 2.92
C ALA A 456 -2.91 -31.04 3.75
N SER A 457 -2.83 -30.07 4.67
CA SER A 457 -3.92 -29.65 5.56
C SER A 457 -3.92 -28.15 5.77
N ALA A 458 -5.05 -27.57 6.17
CA ALA A 458 -5.15 -26.18 6.60
C ALA A 458 -5.41 -26.12 8.11
N ARG A 459 -4.77 -25.20 8.79
CA ARG A 459 -4.94 -24.92 10.21
C ARG A 459 -5.37 -23.48 10.41
N VAL A 460 -6.62 -23.31 10.80
CA VAL A 460 -7.17 -22.00 11.19
C VAL A 460 -6.94 -21.80 12.68
N VAL A 461 -6.36 -20.67 13.04
CA VAL A 461 -6.11 -20.24 14.43
C VAL A 461 -6.67 -18.84 14.62
N ASP A 462 -6.80 -18.37 15.86
CA ASP A 462 -7.16 -16.99 16.12
C ASP A 462 -6.06 -15.99 15.67
N SER A 463 -6.42 -14.73 15.52
CA SER A 463 -5.51 -13.69 15.01
C SER A 463 -4.26 -13.49 15.87
N SER A 464 -4.37 -13.62 17.19
CA SER A 464 -3.25 -13.47 18.12
C SER A 464 -2.27 -14.63 18.00
N GLN A 465 -2.78 -15.86 17.94
CA GLN A 465 -1.95 -17.04 17.72
C GLN A 465 -1.31 -17.03 16.32
N TYR A 466 -2.05 -16.55 15.31
CA TYR A 466 -1.51 -16.40 13.95
C TYR A 466 -0.33 -15.41 13.93
N ALA A 467 -0.50 -14.23 14.54
CA ALA A 467 0.56 -13.22 14.62
C ALA A 467 1.81 -13.74 15.35
N GLU A 468 1.64 -14.48 16.46
CA GLU A 468 2.74 -15.08 17.20
C GLU A 468 3.48 -16.15 16.38
N ARG A 469 2.75 -17.01 15.66
CA ARG A 469 3.36 -18.03 14.80
C ARG A 469 4.07 -17.42 13.59
N LEU A 470 3.54 -16.34 13.01
CA LEU A 470 4.25 -15.59 11.97
C LEU A 470 5.53 -14.95 12.51
N ARG A 471 5.46 -14.31 13.67
CA ARG A 471 6.58 -13.65 14.33
C ARG A 471 7.72 -14.61 14.64
N SER A 472 7.39 -15.82 15.09
CA SER A 472 8.35 -16.90 15.40
C SER A 472 8.70 -17.76 14.18
N TYR A 473 8.12 -17.46 12.99
CA TYR A 473 8.27 -18.27 11.77
C TYR A 473 7.86 -19.74 11.93
N ASP A 474 6.88 -20.02 12.80
CA ASP A 474 6.35 -21.37 13.01
C ASP A 474 5.18 -21.66 12.07
N PHE A 475 5.49 -21.83 10.80
CA PHE A 475 4.54 -22.23 9.75
C PHE A 475 5.27 -22.94 8.60
N ASP A 476 4.53 -23.68 7.78
CA ASP A 476 5.02 -24.22 6.51
C ASP A 476 4.70 -23.28 5.35
N ILE A 477 3.42 -23.03 5.12
CA ILE A 477 2.89 -22.10 4.11
C ILE A 477 1.87 -21.18 4.77
N THR A 478 1.89 -19.92 4.39
CA THR A 478 0.86 -18.95 4.78
C THR A 478 0.52 -18.03 3.62
N THR A 479 -0.63 -17.37 3.65
CA THR A 479 -0.95 -16.32 2.67
C THR A 479 -0.26 -15.03 3.09
N VAL A 480 0.43 -14.40 2.13
CA VAL A 480 1.04 -13.08 2.28
C VAL A 480 0.41 -12.08 1.32
N VAL A 481 0.45 -10.82 1.70
CA VAL A 481 0.10 -9.68 0.85
C VAL A 481 1.26 -8.71 0.91
N LEU A 482 1.97 -8.56 -0.21
CA LEU A 482 3.20 -7.78 -0.33
C LEU A 482 2.90 -6.56 -1.19
N ALA A 483 2.60 -5.45 -0.52
CA ALA A 483 2.30 -4.19 -1.19
C ALA A 483 3.57 -3.58 -1.79
N GLN A 484 3.43 -3.00 -2.98
CA GLN A 484 4.50 -2.28 -3.66
C GLN A 484 4.08 -0.84 -3.94
N SER A 485 5.07 0.05 -3.96
CA SER A 485 4.91 1.43 -4.40
C SER A 485 5.19 1.55 -5.90
N ILE A 486 4.85 2.68 -6.48
CA ILE A 486 5.23 3.03 -7.85
C ILE A 486 6.73 3.36 -7.97
N SER A 487 7.41 3.58 -6.85
CA SER A 487 8.86 3.81 -6.75
C SER A 487 9.43 2.93 -5.64
N PRO A 488 9.68 1.64 -5.94
CA PRO A 488 10.29 0.73 -4.97
C PRO A 488 11.69 1.20 -4.57
N GLY A 489 11.99 1.14 -3.27
CA GLY A 489 13.24 1.64 -2.72
C GLY A 489 13.71 0.88 -1.48
N ASN A 490 13.99 1.61 -0.41
CA ASN A 490 14.57 1.08 0.83
C ASN A 490 13.74 -0.04 1.49
N GLU A 491 12.40 -0.03 1.33
CA GLU A 491 11.51 -1.05 1.88
C GLU A 491 11.77 -2.45 1.32
N GLN A 492 12.40 -2.54 0.14
CA GLN A 492 12.74 -3.83 -0.48
C GLN A 492 13.73 -4.65 0.38
N ARG A 493 14.57 -3.97 1.18
CA ARG A 493 15.43 -4.65 2.17
C ARG A 493 14.61 -5.41 3.21
N GLU A 494 13.45 -4.89 3.60
CA GLU A 494 12.56 -5.53 4.57
C GLU A 494 11.78 -6.71 3.98
N PHE A 495 11.44 -6.67 2.69
CA PHE A 495 10.71 -7.75 2.03
C PHE A 495 11.59 -8.94 1.63
N TRP A 496 12.81 -8.67 1.15
CA TRP A 496 13.62 -9.68 0.47
C TRP A 496 15.05 -9.82 1.03
N GLY A 497 15.53 -8.82 1.77
CA GLY A 497 16.92 -8.77 2.24
C GLY A 497 17.26 -9.88 3.22
N SER A 498 18.48 -10.43 3.07
CA SER A 498 19.00 -11.52 3.92
C SER A 498 19.06 -11.14 5.40
N ALA A 499 19.36 -9.89 5.72
CA ALA A 499 19.39 -9.39 7.09
C ALA A 499 17.99 -9.39 7.72
N ALA A 500 16.96 -9.00 6.97
CA ALA A 500 15.57 -9.07 7.40
C ALA A 500 15.12 -10.52 7.62
N GLY A 501 15.50 -11.44 6.73
CA GLY A 501 15.16 -12.86 6.85
C GLY A 501 15.65 -13.54 8.14
N LYS A 502 16.69 -12.98 8.79
CA LYS A 502 17.28 -13.50 10.04
C LYS A 502 16.68 -12.85 11.29
N ARG A 503 15.91 -11.80 11.16
CA ARG A 503 15.37 -11.01 12.27
C ARG A 503 13.89 -11.37 12.50
N PRO A 504 13.47 -11.59 13.76
CA PRO A 504 12.05 -11.75 14.09
C PRO A 504 11.23 -10.52 13.63
N GLU A 505 9.95 -10.73 13.36
CA GLU A 505 9.00 -9.67 13.00
C GLU A 505 9.30 -8.92 11.68
N SER A 506 10.24 -9.42 10.87
CA SER A 506 10.54 -8.82 9.57
C SER A 506 9.46 -9.16 8.54
N ARG A 507 9.39 -8.35 7.48
CA ARG A 507 8.50 -8.61 6.34
C ARG A 507 9.03 -9.69 5.41
N ASN A 508 10.29 -10.12 5.55
CA ASN A 508 10.84 -11.29 4.85
C ASN A 508 10.35 -12.58 5.52
N VAL A 509 9.04 -12.80 5.48
CA VAL A 509 8.39 -13.98 6.10
C VAL A 509 8.85 -15.29 5.45
N MET A 510 9.20 -15.27 4.17
CA MET A 510 9.74 -16.42 3.43
C MET A 510 11.09 -16.88 3.97
N GLY A 511 11.88 -15.97 4.55
CA GLY A 511 13.26 -16.27 4.98
C GLY A 511 14.24 -16.31 3.82
N ILE A 512 14.02 -15.48 2.81
CA ILE A 512 14.96 -15.33 1.68
C ILE A 512 16.32 -14.91 2.24
N ASN A 513 17.36 -15.61 1.79
CA ASN A 513 18.75 -15.36 2.17
C ASN A 513 19.62 -15.58 0.93
N SER A 514 19.80 -14.53 0.14
CA SER A 514 20.50 -14.56 -1.14
C SER A 514 21.35 -13.31 -1.33
N PRO A 515 22.69 -13.44 -1.40
CA PRO A 515 23.57 -12.31 -1.69
C PRO A 515 23.26 -11.63 -3.03
N VAL A 516 22.76 -12.38 -4.02
CA VAL A 516 22.36 -11.81 -5.30
C VAL A 516 21.15 -10.89 -5.16
N ILE A 517 20.13 -11.34 -4.41
CA ILE A 517 18.95 -10.50 -4.14
C ILE A 517 19.35 -9.26 -3.34
N ASP A 518 20.24 -9.40 -2.34
CA ASP A 518 20.76 -8.25 -1.59
C ASP A 518 21.44 -7.24 -2.53
N ALA A 519 22.26 -7.71 -3.47
CA ALA A 519 22.94 -6.84 -4.45
C ALA A 519 21.94 -6.16 -5.41
N LEU A 520 20.90 -6.87 -5.87
CA LEU A 520 19.87 -6.30 -6.73
C LEU A 520 19.03 -5.24 -5.99
N ILE A 521 18.76 -5.43 -4.70
CA ILE A 521 18.10 -4.43 -3.86
C ILE A 521 18.97 -3.16 -3.77
N GLU A 522 20.27 -3.29 -3.50
CA GLU A 522 21.15 -2.12 -3.45
C GLU A 522 21.26 -1.42 -4.81
N ASN A 523 21.23 -2.18 -5.91
CA ASN A 523 21.24 -1.62 -7.26
C ASN A 523 19.99 -0.77 -7.54
N LEU A 524 18.80 -1.24 -7.19
CA LEU A 524 17.58 -0.48 -7.39
C LEU A 524 17.50 0.78 -6.50
N ILE A 525 17.96 0.67 -5.24
CA ILE A 525 17.99 1.83 -4.31
C ILE A 525 18.94 2.92 -4.83
N ALA A 526 20.06 2.52 -5.42
CA ALA A 526 21.05 3.42 -5.99
C ALA A 526 20.68 3.96 -7.38
N ALA A 527 19.55 3.56 -7.95
CA ALA A 527 19.13 4.02 -9.29
C ALA A 527 18.97 5.55 -9.32
N PRO A 528 19.73 6.27 -10.17
CA PRO A 528 19.77 7.73 -10.13
C PRO A 528 18.50 8.38 -10.69
N THR A 529 17.77 7.69 -11.57
CA THR A 529 16.54 8.19 -12.19
C THR A 529 15.49 7.08 -12.22
N TYR A 530 14.24 7.47 -12.45
CA TYR A 530 13.13 6.52 -12.57
C TYR A 530 13.30 5.55 -13.75
N GLU A 531 13.81 6.05 -14.88
CA GLU A 531 14.09 5.24 -16.07
C GLU A 531 15.14 4.15 -15.78
N LYS A 532 16.09 4.41 -14.88
CA LYS A 532 17.08 3.42 -14.43
C LYS A 532 16.53 2.51 -13.31
N LEU A 533 15.52 2.96 -12.57
CA LEU A 533 14.85 2.14 -11.57
C LEU A 533 14.04 1.03 -12.23
N ILE A 534 13.33 1.30 -13.32
CA ILE A 534 12.48 0.31 -14.00
C ILE A 534 13.25 -0.99 -14.31
N PRO A 535 14.36 -0.98 -15.06
CA PRO A 535 15.10 -2.21 -15.35
C PRO A 535 15.70 -2.86 -14.10
N ALA A 536 16.06 -2.08 -13.07
CA ALA A 536 16.58 -2.62 -11.82
C ALA A 536 15.50 -3.39 -11.04
N VAL A 537 14.27 -2.87 -10.99
CA VAL A 537 13.13 -3.55 -10.35
C VAL A 537 12.71 -4.77 -11.17
N ARG A 538 12.64 -4.67 -12.50
CA ARG A 538 12.31 -5.81 -13.38
C ARG A 538 13.33 -6.93 -13.24
N ALA A 539 14.62 -6.62 -13.13
CA ALA A 539 15.66 -7.61 -12.87
C ALA A 539 15.42 -8.35 -11.53
N LEU A 540 15.09 -7.61 -10.46
CA LEU A 540 14.73 -8.20 -9.17
C LEU A 540 13.46 -9.06 -9.29
N ASP A 541 12.42 -8.57 -9.95
CA ASP A 541 11.15 -9.31 -10.15
C ASP A 541 11.35 -10.64 -10.86
N ARG A 542 12.18 -10.68 -11.92
CA ARG A 542 12.56 -11.93 -12.60
C ARG A 542 13.22 -12.93 -11.65
N VAL A 543 14.15 -12.46 -10.83
CA VAL A 543 14.85 -13.32 -9.87
C VAL A 543 13.90 -13.84 -8.80
N LEU A 544 13.06 -12.98 -8.23
CA LEU A 544 12.08 -13.38 -7.22
C LEU A 544 11.09 -14.41 -7.78
N SER A 545 10.55 -14.17 -8.97
CA SER A 545 9.53 -15.00 -9.60
C SER A 545 10.05 -16.36 -10.01
N TRP A 546 11.23 -16.45 -10.66
CA TRP A 546 11.83 -17.70 -11.08
C TRP A 546 12.48 -18.52 -9.95
N ASN A 547 12.51 -17.97 -8.72
CA ASN A 547 12.88 -18.74 -7.53
C ASN A 547 11.67 -19.33 -6.78
N PHE A 548 10.44 -19.02 -7.20
CA PHE A 548 9.20 -19.60 -6.65
C PHE A 548 9.07 -19.45 -5.14
N TYR A 549 9.39 -18.26 -4.58
CA TYR A 549 9.25 -18.02 -3.14
C TYR A 549 7.79 -17.94 -2.70
N VAL A 550 6.92 -17.58 -3.62
CA VAL A 550 5.47 -17.45 -3.43
C VAL A 550 4.77 -18.12 -4.62
N ILE A 551 3.66 -18.81 -4.36
CA ILE A 551 2.70 -19.15 -5.42
C ILE A 551 1.77 -17.97 -5.56
N PRO A 552 1.87 -17.17 -6.65
CA PRO A 552 0.99 -16.03 -6.85
C PRO A 552 -0.48 -16.45 -6.89
N GLN A 553 -1.35 -15.63 -6.33
CA GLN A 553 -2.79 -15.87 -6.40
C GLN A 553 -3.42 -15.00 -7.49
N PHE A 554 -3.98 -13.86 -7.15
CA PHE A 554 -4.78 -13.04 -8.05
C PHE A 554 -4.79 -11.58 -7.62
N HIS A 555 -5.19 -10.71 -8.55
CA HIS A 555 -5.39 -9.29 -8.33
C HIS A 555 -6.60 -8.78 -9.11
N ALA A 556 -7.02 -7.54 -8.81
CA ALA A 556 -7.94 -6.76 -9.63
C ALA A 556 -7.32 -5.39 -9.92
N ALA A 557 -7.32 -4.97 -11.19
CA ALA A 557 -6.83 -3.66 -11.64
C ALA A 557 -7.96 -2.62 -11.67
N TYR A 558 -8.93 -2.73 -10.78
CA TYR A 558 -10.05 -1.81 -10.65
C TYR A 558 -10.59 -1.80 -9.21
N ASP A 559 -11.22 -0.70 -8.86
CA ASP A 559 -11.95 -0.53 -7.61
C ASP A 559 -13.43 -0.79 -7.83
N ARG A 560 -14.04 -1.59 -6.97
CA ARG A 560 -15.50 -1.76 -6.90
C ARG A 560 -16.03 -0.83 -5.85
N ILE A 561 -16.85 0.12 -6.27
CA ILE A 561 -17.46 1.08 -5.36
C ILE A 561 -18.98 1.03 -5.44
N ALA A 562 -19.61 1.20 -4.30
CA ALA A 562 -21.04 1.35 -4.17
C ALA A 562 -21.34 2.61 -3.35
N TYR A 563 -22.26 3.45 -3.82
CA TYR A 563 -22.63 4.65 -3.08
C TYR A 563 -24.09 5.06 -3.29
N TRP A 564 -24.66 5.66 -2.28
CA TRP A 564 -25.98 6.25 -2.35
C TRP A 564 -25.95 7.48 -3.26
N ASN A 565 -26.85 7.53 -4.27
CA ASN A 565 -26.82 8.43 -5.40
C ASN A 565 -27.19 9.89 -5.03
N LYS A 566 -26.38 10.50 -4.17
CA LYS A 566 -26.51 11.91 -3.77
C LYS A 566 -25.26 12.74 -4.08
N PHE A 567 -24.22 12.11 -4.62
CA PHE A 567 -22.94 12.76 -4.84
C PHE A 567 -22.75 13.20 -6.29
N GLY A 568 -22.08 14.34 -6.45
CA GLY A 568 -21.46 14.77 -7.68
C GLY A 568 -19.95 14.53 -7.61
N HIS A 569 -19.36 14.25 -8.75
CA HIS A 569 -17.93 14.16 -8.99
C HIS A 569 -17.64 14.51 -10.43
N THR A 570 -16.39 14.74 -10.80
CA THR A 570 -15.97 14.94 -12.19
C THR A 570 -15.99 13.62 -12.94
N ASP A 571 -15.99 13.70 -14.28
CA ASP A 571 -15.87 12.50 -15.13
C ASP A 571 -14.44 11.97 -15.23
N VAL A 572 -13.46 12.66 -14.62
CA VAL A 572 -12.06 12.25 -14.58
C VAL A 572 -11.82 11.32 -13.41
N ASN A 573 -11.45 10.07 -13.70
CA ASN A 573 -11.03 9.12 -12.71
C ASN A 573 -9.50 9.15 -12.58
N PRO A 574 -8.95 9.46 -11.40
CA PRO A 574 -7.51 9.40 -11.19
C PRO A 574 -6.96 7.99 -11.33
N SER A 575 -5.71 7.86 -11.79
CA SER A 575 -5.05 6.55 -11.97
C SER A 575 -4.92 5.74 -10.67
N GLN A 576 -4.94 6.42 -9.52
CA GLN A 576 -4.91 5.77 -8.20
C GLN A 576 -6.30 5.41 -7.64
N GLY A 577 -7.36 5.53 -8.45
CA GLY A 577 -8.73 5.31 -8.04
C GLY A 577 -9.43 6.57 -7.52
N PRO A 578 -10.70 6.48 -7.11
CA PRO A 578 -11.51 7.63 -6.79
C PRO A 578 -11.03 8.38 -5.53
N ASP A 579 -10.89 9.69 -5.63
CA ASP A 579 -10.68 10.57 -4.46
C ASP A 579 -12.02 11.09 -3.96
N ILE A 580 -12.62 10.41 -2.99
CA ILE A 580 -13.92 10.82 -2.42
C ILE A 580 -13.87 12.20 -1.74
N LEU A 581 -12.69 12.73 -1.43
CA LEU A 581 -12.54 14.06 -0.85
C LEU A 581 -12.69 15.18 -1.89
N SER A 582 -12.67 14.85 -3.19
CA SER A 582 -13.02 15.77 -4.28
C SER A 582 -14.52 15.76 -4.61
N TRP A 583 -15.30 14.82 -4.06
CA TRP A 583 -16.73 14.71 -4.28
C TRP A 583 -17.51 15.76 -3.48
N TRP A 584 -18.76 16.01 -3.88
CA TRP A 584 -19.67 16.93 -3.19
C TRP A 584 -21.09 16.36 -3.10
N VAL A 585 -21.91 16.87 -2.20
CA VAL A 585 -23.35 16.56 -2.22
C VAL A 585 -23.99 17.38 -3.33
N ASP A 586 -24.57 16.69 -4.32
CA ASP A 586 -25.35 17.30 -5.40
C ASP A 586 -26.78 17.49 -4.91
N PRO A 587 -27.30 18.75 -4.84
CA PRO A 587 -28.62 19.01 -4.28
C PRO A 587 -29.78 18.35 -5.06
N GLU A 588 -29.65 18.23 -6.39
CA GLU A 588 -30.69 17.60 -7.22
C GLU A 588 -30.69 16.08 -7.05
N LYS A 589 -29.50 15.47 -7.02
CA LYS A 589 -29.37 14.04 -6.75
C LYS A 589 -29.86 13.70 -5.34
N GLU A 590 -29.52 14.51 -4.34
CA GLU A 590 -29.98 14.31 -2.97
C GLU A 590 -31.49 14.40 -2.85
N ALA A 591 -32.12 15.37 -3.53
CA ALA A 591 -33.58 15.51 -3.55
C ALA A 591 -34.26 14.29 -4.19
N ARG A 592 -33.73 13.81 -5.32
CA ARG A 592 -34.21 12.59 -6.00
C ARG A 592 -34.05 11.34 -5.11
N LEU A 593 -32.92 11.22 -4.42
CA LEU A 593 -32.69 10.12 -3.49
C LEU A 593 -33.73 10.11 -2.36
N ARG A 594 -33.99 11.27 -1.73
CA ARG A 594 -35.01 11.39 -0.67
C ARG A 594 -36.43 11.03 -1.15
N GLU A 595 -36.80 11.44 -2.36
CA GLU A 595 -38.08 11.07 -2.95
C GLU A 595 -38.17 9.56 -3.25
N GLY A 596 -37.08 8.99 -3.79
CA GLY A 596 -37.00 7.56 -4.08
C GLY A 596 -37.11 6.69 -2.82
N LEU A 597 -36.44 7.09 -1.73
CA LEU A 597 -36.53 6.39 -0.43
C LEU A 597 -37.96 6.39 0.12
N LYS A 598 -38.68 7.52 0.08
CA LYS A 598 -40.10 7.57 0.48
C LYS A 598 -40.97 6.61 -0.33
N LYS A 599 -40.74 6.52 -1.64
CA LYS A 599 -41.48 5.57 -2.49
C LYS A 599 -41.17 4.11 -2.19
N LEU A 600 -39.95 3.81 -1.72
CA LEU A 600 -39.60 2.44 -1.27
C LEU A 600 -40.33 2.11 0.05
N GLU A 601 -40.31 3.00 1.03
CA GLU A 601 -41.03 2.85 2.32
C GLU A 601 -42.54 2.65 2.14
N GLU A 602 -43.15 3.30 1.14
CA GLU A 602 -44.57 3.16 0.82
C GLU A 602 -44.92 1.81 0.14
N LYS A 603 -43.93 1.09 -0.40
CA LYS A 603 -44.11 -0.21 -1.06
C LYS A 603 -43.92 -1.42 -0.13
N GLU A 604 -43.24 -1.23 1.03
CA GLU A 604 -43.07 -2.23 2.08
C GLU A 604 -44.25 -2.22 3.07
#